data_0c267cf4e0d4852174e4d0126f5b7571
#
_entry.id   0c267cf4e0d4852174e4d0126f5b7571
#
_cell.length_a   1.000
_cell.length_b   1.000
_cell.length_c   1.000
_cell.angle_alpha   90.00
_cell.angle_beta   90.00
_cell.angle_gamma   90.00
#
_symmetry.space_group_name_H-M   'P 1'
#
loop_
_entity.id
_entity.type
_entity.pdbx_description
1 polymer ?
#
loop_
_entity_poly.entity_id
_entity_poly.type
_entity_poly.pdbx_seq_one_letter_code
_entity_poly.pdbx_strand_id
1 'polypeptide(L)'
;IAAQPFEEANIPDSFFDAVIGNVPFGDFKVNDRRYNKHSFLIHDYFFAKCIDKLKPGGVMALITSNGISGGTFDKRDNTIRKYIAQRCELLGAVRLPNTTFDTAAGTDITTDILFLQKLDRQRSVETGDIEWLDVDIIHENDFTNNAGVVRHRTVTLNKYYQRHPEMVLGKFEVISGPFGPQGVCTPFPDADLSQLLEEAISNIHAE
;
A
#
# COMPACT_ATOMS: atom_id res chain seq x y z
N ILE A 1 -23.38 13.04 4.70
CA ILE A 1 -21.90 12.95 4.85
C ILE A 1 -21.59 13.28 6.29
N ALA A 2 -20.90 12.39 7.01
CA ALA A 2 -20.43 12.64 8.38
C ALA A 2 -18.94 13.04 8.29
N ALA A 3 -18.61 14.24 8.78
CA ALA A 3 -17.23 14.71 8.91
C ALA A 3 -16.79 14.45 10.35
N GLN A 4 -16.15 13.28 10.57
CA GLN A 4 -15.65 12.89 11.89
C GLN A 4 -14.38 12.04 11.71
N PRO A 5 -13.50 11.96 12.72
CA PRO A 5 -12.37 11.05 12.70
C PRO A 5 -12.82 9.60 12.48
N PHE A 6 -12.06 8.84 11.70
CA PHE A 6 -12.47 7.47 11.35
C PHE A 6 -12.48 6.55 12.57
N GLU A 7 -11.61 6.77 13.55
CA GLU A 7 -11.60 6.03 14.82
C GLU A 7 -12.89 6.21 15.64
N GLU A 8 -13.55 7.36 15.51
CA GLU A 8 -14.81 7.69 16.19
C GLU A 8 -16.04 7.26 15.40
N ALA A 9 -15.87 6.85 14.14
CA ALA A 9 -16.99 6.48 13.28
C ALA A 9 -17.66 5.19 13.78
N ASN A 10 -18.91 5.32 14.21
CA ASN A 10 -19.73 4.19 14.67
C ASN A 10 -20.44 3.51 13.49
N ILE A 11 -19.65 2.82 12.67
CA ILE A 11 -20.10 2.05 11.52
C ILE A 11 -20.11 0.58 11.91
N PRO A 12 -21.22 -0.16 11.69
CA PRO A 12 -21.27 -1.60 11.95
C PRO A 12 -20.22 -2.36 11.14
N ASP A 13 -19.74 -3.48 11.68
CA ASP A 13 -18.92 -4.41 10.91
C ASP A 13 -19.76 -5.12 9.84
N SER A 14 -19.13 -5.55 8.76
CA SER A 14 -19.78 -6.24 7.65
C SER A 14 -20.99 -5.48 7.10
N PHE A 15 -20.83 -4.17 6.91
CA PHE A 15 -21.91 -3.28 6.49
C PHE A 15 -21.86 -2.93 5.01
N PHE A 16 -20.65 -2.69 4.46
CA PHE A 16 -20.50 -2.25 3.09
C PHE A 16 -20.22 -3.39 2.12
N ASP A 17 -20.75 -3.28 0.91
CA ASP A 17 -20.42 -4.16 -0.22
C ASP A 17 -19.13 -3.73 -0.91
N ALA A 18 -18.82 -2.42 -0.87
CA ALA A 18 -17.61 -1.85 -1.45
C ALA A 18 -17.06 -0.72 -0.58
N VAL A 19 -15.72 -0.59 -0.57
CA VAL A 19 -14.98 0.53 0.03
C VAL A 19 -13.97 1.05 -0.98
N ILE A 20 -14.01 2.35 -1.25
CA ILE A 20 -13.07 3.02 -2.16
C ILE A 20 -12.53 4.25 -1.44
N GLY A 21 -11.22 4.48 -1.51
CA GLY A 21 -10.64 5.65 -0.88
C GLY A 21 -9.15 5.82 -1.08
N ASN A 22 -8.68 7.02 -0.72
CA ASN A 22 -7.28 7.33 -0.56
C ASN A 22 -7.00 7.41 0.95
N VAL A 23 -6.14 6.53 1.46
CA VAL A 23 -5.84 6.49 2.89
C VAL A 23 -4.92 7.66 3.27
N PRO A 24 -5.05 8.21 4.49
CA PRO A 24 -4.12 9.22 4.96
C PRO A 24 -2.69 8.67 5.04
N PHE A 25 -1.71 9.49 4.68
CA PHE A 25 -0.30 9.16 4.77
C PHE A 25 0.33 9.81 6.01
N GLY A 26 1.17 9.09 6.71
CA GLY A 26 1.87 9.63 7.86
C GLY A 26 2.50 8.58 8.76
N ASP A 27 3.52 9.00 9.51
CA ASP A 27 4.27 8.17 10.44
C ASP A 27 3.71 8.26 11.87
N PHE A 28 2.40 8.35 12.01
CA PHE A 28 1.72 8.39 13.31
C PHE A 28 0.68 7.27 13.43
N LYS A 29 0.30 6.98 14.65
CA LYS A 29 -0.68 5.95 15.01
C LYS A 29 -1.96 6.58 15.50
N VAL A 30 -3.09 5.94 15.20
CA VAL A 30 -4.41 6.31 15.68
C VAL A 30 -4.72 5.52 16.95
N ASN A 31 -5.37 6.16 17.91
CA ASN A 31 -5.80 5.50 19.14
C ASN A 31 -7.20 4.89 18.97
N ASP A 32 -7.24 3.64 18.53
CA ASP A 32 -8.46 2.84 18.46
C ASP A 32 -8.23 1.53 19.23
N ARG A 33 -8.97 1.32 20.32
CA ARG A 33 -8.80 0.18 21.25
C ARG A 33 -8.76 -1.18 20.54
N ARG A 34 -9.51 -1.33 19.46
CA ARG A 34 -9.60 -2.58 18.70
C ARG A 34 -8.30 -2.91 17.99
N TYR A 35 -7.58 -1.89 17.52
CA TYR A 35 -6.39 -2.04 16.67
C TYR A 35 -5.08 -1.70 17.39
N ASN A 36 -5.12 -1.10 18.59
CA ASN A 36 -3.93 -0.66 19.33
C ASN A 36 -2.89 -1.77 19.52
N LYS A 37 -3.33 -3.01 19.70
CA LYS A 37 -2.45 -4.18 19.86
C LYS A 37 -1.53 -4.44 18.65
N HIS A 38 -1.91 -3.97 17.47
CA HIS A 38 -1.13 -4.15 16.24
C HIS A 38 -0.12 -3.04 16.00
N SER A 39 -0.27 -1.91 16.69
CA SER A 39 0.61 -0.74 16.53
C SER A 39 0.70 -0.22 15.08
N PHE A 40 -0.34 -0.35 14.30
CA PHE A 40 -0.40 0.09 12.91
C PHE A 40 -0.17 1.60 12.77
N LEU A 41 0.57 1.99 11.73
CA LEU A 41 0.57 3.37 11.27
C LEU A 41 -0.79 3.73 10.66
N ILE A 42 -1.08 5.02 10.49
CA ILE A 42 -2.41 5.48 10.07
C ILE A 42 -2.89 4.80 8.78
N HIS A 43 -2.03 4.66 7.77
CA HIS A 43 -2.40 4.01 6.52
C HIS A 43 -2.74 2.53 6.73
N ASP A 44 -1.96 1.78 7.51
CA ASP A 44 -2.21 0.37 7.84
C ASP A 44 -3.49 0.18 8.67
N TYR A 45 -3.75 1.12 9.60
CA TYR A 45 -4.97 1.16 10.38
C TYR A 45 -6.22 1.31 9.50
N PHE A 46 -6.15 2.16 8.47
CA PHE A 46 -7.27 2.33 7.54
C PHE A 46 -7.58 1.02 6.80
N PHE A 47 -6.58 0.29 6.33
CA PHE A 47 -6.79 -1.05 5.74
C PHE A 47 -7.49 -1.98 6.73
N ALA A 48 -6.96 -2.10 7.96
CA ALA A 48 -7.52 -2.99 8.96
C ALA A 48 -8.98 -2.66 9.30
N LYS A 49 -9.30 -1.38 9.50
CA LYS A 49 -10.66 -0.95 9.83
C LYS A 49 -11.62 -1.09 8.65
N CYS A 50 -11.20 -0.75 7.43
CA CYS A 50 -12.01 -0.93 6.22
C CYS A 50 -12.37 -2.41 5.99
N ILE A 51 -11.42 -3.32 6.18
CA ILE A 51 -11.68 -4.78 6.09
C ILE A 51 -12.80 -5.20 7.04
N ASP A 52 -12.78 -4.71 8.28
CA ASP A 52 -13.84 -5.07 9.24
C ASP A 52 -15.20 -4.54 8.81
N LYS A 53 -15.24 -3.38 8.12
CA LYS A 53 -16.50 -2.76 7.65
C LYS A 53 -17.05 -3.39 6.37
N LEU A 54 -16.23 -4.12 5.60
CA LEU A 54 -16.68 -4.87 4.43
C LEU A 54 -17.48 -6.11 4.86
N LYS A 55 -18.51 -6.44 4.08
CA LYS A 55 -19.17 -7.74 4.12
C LYS A 55 -18.22 -8.83 3.58
N PRO A 56 -18.41 -10.10 3.97
CA PRO A 56 -17.83 -11.23 3.26
C PRO A 56 -18.14 -11.13 1.75
N GLY A 57 -17.14 -11.39 0.89
CA GLY A 57 -17.25 -11.21 -0.56
C GLY A 57 -17.20 -9.75 -1.04
N GLY A 58 -17.30 -8.77 -0.13
CA GLY A 58 -17.20 -7.36 -0.46
C GLY A 58 -15.80 -6.99 -0.95
N VAL A 59 -15.71 -5.95 -1.78
CA VAL A 59 -14.47 -5.53 -2.43
C VAL A 59 -14.01 -4.16 -1.92
N MET A 60 -12.70 -3.93 -1.93
CA MET A 60 -12.18 -2.59 -1.69
C MET A 60 -11.03 -2.24 -2.61
N ALA A 61 -10.93 -0.95 -2.95
CA ALA A 61 -9.83 -0.36 -3.67
C ALA A 61 -9.30 0.84 -2.86
N LEU A 62 -8.12 0.69 -2.28
CA LEU A 62 -7.51 1.73 -1.47
C LEU A 62 -6.17 2.18 -2.07
N ILE A 63 -6.01 3.50 -2.19
CA ILE A 63 -4.75 4.12 -2.57
C ILE A 63 -3.92 4.31 -1.31
N THR A 64 -2.68 3.85 -1.35
CA THR A 64 -1.69 4.03 -0.28
C THR A 64 -0.38 4.54 -0.84
N SER A 65 0.41 5.25 -0.04
CA SER A 65 1.73 5.69 -0.46
C SER A 65 2.77 4.59 -0.30
N ASN A 66 3.76 4.60 -1.19
CA ASN A 66 4.97 3.80 -1.04
C ASN A 66 6.08 4.56 -0.30
N GLY A 67 5.79 5.55 0.47
CA GLY A 67 6.68 6.43 1.25
C GLY A 67 8.08 5.91 1.55
N ILE A 68 8.84 6.72 2.31
CA ILE A 68 10.26 6.47 2.63
C ILE A 68 10.52 5.07 3.22
N SER A 69 9.54 4.46 3.87
CA SER A 69 9.67 3.15 4.53
C SER A 69 8.99 1.99 3.78
N GLY A 70 8.61 2.20 2.50
CA GLY A 70 7.95 1.19 1.66
C GLY A 70 6.45 1.10 1.84
N GLY A 71 5.83 2.04 2.56
CA GLY A 71 4.38 2.10 2.75
C GLY A 71 3.77 0.80 3.26
N THR A 72 2.56 0.49 2.85
CA THR A 72 1.86 -0.75 3.21
C THR A 72 2.42 -1.96 2.46
N PHE A 73 2.82 -1.79 1.20
CA PHE A 73 3.05 -2.92 0.30
C PHE A 73 4.53 -3.32 0.17
N ASP A 74 5.46 -2.37 0.08
CA ASP A 74 6.91 -2.65 -0.05
C ASP A 74 7.64 -2.72 1.30
N LYS A 75 6.99 -2.42 2.41
CA LYS A 75 7.61 -2.42 3.73
C LYS A 75 8.22 -3.79 4.07
N ARG A 76 9.46 -3.81 4.58
CA ARG A 76 10.13 -5.05 5.00
C ARG A 76 9.36 -5.82 6.07
N ASP A 77 8.76 -5.09 7.03
CA ASP A 77 7.82 -5.66 8.00
C ASP A 77 6.52 -6.04 7.29
N ASN A 78 6.15 -7.30 7.30
CA ASN A 78 4.97 -7.83 6.64
C ASN A 78 3.73 -7.97 7.56
N THR A 79 3.75 -7.37 8.75
CA THR A 79 2.67 -7.50 9.73
C THR A 79 1.31 -7.10 9.15
N ILE A 80 1.24 -5.96 8.46
CA ILE A 80 -0.02 -5.53 7.83
C ILE A 80 -0.40 -6.41 6.65
N ARG A 81 0.55 -6.83 5.80
CA ARG A 81 0.26 -7.72 4.67
C ARG A 81 -0.27 -9.06 5.15
N LYS A 82 0.30 -9.64 6.21
CA LYS A 82 -0.26 -10.85 6.86
C LYS A 82 -1.66 -10.62 7.40
N TYR A 83 -1.90 -9.48 8.05
CA TYR A 83 -3.24 -9.12 8.55
C TYR A 83 -4.26 -9.08 7.42
N ILE A 84 -3.91 -8.47 6.29
CA ILE A 84 -4.74 -8.39 5.09
C ILE A 84 -4.96 -9.80 4.52
N ALA A 85 -3.89 -10.56 4.27
CA ALA A 85 -3.95 -11.89 3.64
C ALA A 85 -4.75 -12.92 4.44
N GLN A 86 -4.79 -12.77 5.77
CA GLN A 86 -5.63 -13.61 6.61
C GLN A 86 -7.13 -13.34 6.42
N ARG A 87 -7.51 -12.21 5.84
CA ARG A 87 -8.88 -11.71 5.77
C ARG A 87 -9.38 -11.41 4.37
N CYS A 88 -8.46 -11.23 3.43
CA CYS A 88 -8.76 -10.84 2.05
C CYS A 88 -7.91 -11.63 1.05
N GLU A 89 -8.44 -11.79 -0.16
CA GLU A 89 -7.65 -12.04 -1.35
C GLU A 89 -7.15 -10.72 -1.92
N LEU A 90 -5.93 -10.72 -2.45
CA LEU A 90 -5.43 -9.66 -3.31
C LEU A 90 -5.90 -9.96 -4.74
N LEU A 91 -6.82 -9.15 -5.25
CA LEU A 91 -7.27 -9.24 -6.64
C LEU A 91 -6.23 -8.65 -7.59
N GLY A 92 -5.49 -7.65 -7.12
CA GLY A 92 -4.40 -7.00 -7.82
C GLY A 92 -3.88 -5.79 -7.09
N ALA A 93 -2.70 -5.33 -7.48
CA ALA A 93 -2.09 -4.10 -6.99
C ALA A 93 -1.51 -3.33 -8.17
N VAL A 94 -1.85 -2.05 -8.30
CA VAL A 94 -1.35 -1.18 -9.38
C VAL A 94 -0.46 -0.11 -8.78
N ARG A 95 0.77 -0.02 -9.26
CA ARG A 95 1.72 1.04 -8.89
C ARG A 95 1.62 2.21 -9.85
N LEU A 96 1.32 3.38 -9.29
CA LEU A 96 1.21 4.62 -10.02
C LEU A 96 2.53 5.41 -10.01
N PRO A 97 2.83 6.17 -11.08
CA PRO A 97 3.97 7.07 -11.11
C PRO A 97 3.92 8.11 -9.98
N ASN A 98 5.09 8.55 -9.54
CA ASN A 98 5.24 9.52 -8.45
C ASN A 98 4.62 10.90 -8.76
N THR A 99 4.40 11.22 -10.02
CA THR A 99 3.77 12.49 -10.47
C THR A 99 2.25 12.43 -10.52
N THR A 100 1.63 11.28 -10.27
CA THR A 100 0.17 11.07 -10.42
C THR A 100 -0.66 12.08 -9.61
N PHE A 101 -0.21 12.47 -8.43
CA PHE A 101 -0.91 13.40 -7.53
C PHE A 101 -0.19 14.73 -7.34
N ASP A 102 0.82 15.05 -8.17
CA ASP A 102 1.64 16.26 -8.05
C ASP A 102 0.79 17.54 -8.07
N THR A 103 -0.13 17.67 -9.02
CA THR A 103 -1.03 18.84 -9.14
C THR A 103 -2.04 18.95 -8.00
N ALA A 104 -2.40 17.85 -7.35
CA ALA A 104 -3.43 17.81 -6.31
C ALA A 104 -2.85 17.90 -4.89
N ALA A 105 -1.67 17.38 -4.66
CA ALA A 105 -1.06 17.25 -3.34
C ALA A 105 0.32 17.91 -3.21
N GLY A 106 0.95 18.33 -4.32
CA GLY A 106 2.27 18.95 -4.33
C GLY A 106 3.38 18.03 -3.83
N THR A 107 3.22 16.72 -4.01
CA THR A 107 4.13 15.70 -3.48
C THR A 107 4.46 14.66 -4.54
N ASP A 108 5.75 14.53 -4.86
CA ASP A 108 6.31 13.46 -5.69
C ASP A 108 6.34 12.13 -4.91
N ILE A 109 5.20 11.48 -4.79
CA ILE A 109 5.08 10.22 -4.04
C ILE A 109 4.57 9.09 -4.94
N THR A 110 5.34 8.01 -5.01
CA THR A 110 4.85 6.75 -5.59
C THR A 110 3.71 6.21 -4.74
N THR A 111 2.62 5.83 -5.38
CA THR A 111 1.42 5.30 -4.73
C THR A 111 1.04 3.96 -5.31
N ASP A 112 0.38 3.15 -4.51
CA ASP A 112 -0.18 1.85 -4.91
C ASP A 112 -1.69 1.86 -4.73
N ILE A 113 -2.42 1.30 -5.68
CA ILE A 113 -3.84 0.95 -5.52
C ILE A 113 -3.91 -0.53 -5.21
N LEU A 114 -4.41 -0.89 -4.04
CA LEU A 114 -4.62 -2.29 -3.66
C LEU A 114 -6.09 -2.66 -3.84
N PHE A 115 -6.36 -3.67 -4.68
CA PHE A 115 -7.68 -4.23 -4.90
C PHE A 115 -7.80 -5.52 -4.10
N LEU A 116 -8.75 -5.55 -3.18
CA LEU A 116 -8.90 -6.64 -2.21
C LEU A 116 -10.35 -7.10 -2.15
N GLN A 117 -10.55 -8.43 -1.99
CA GLN A 117 -11.86 -9.03 -1.73
C GLN A 117 -11.85 -9.68 -0.36
N LYS A 118 -12.85 -9.37 0.48
CA LYS A 118 -12.93 -9.94 1.82
C LYS A 118 -13.34 -11.40 1.77
N LEU A 119 -12.59 -12.25 2.46
CA LEU A 119 -12.90 -13.67 2.64
C LEU A 119 -14.12 -13.88 3.52
N ASP A 120 -14.84 -14.97 3.31
CA ASP A 120 -15.93 -15.41 4.18
C ASP A 120 -15.43 -15.77 5.58
N ARG A 121 -14.24 -16.36 5.65
CA ARG A 121 -13.58 -16.78 6.89
C ARG A 121 -12.11 -16.40 6.89
N GLN A 122 -11.62 -16.05 8.06
CA GLN A 122 -10.17 -15.84 8.22
C GLN A 122 -9.42 -17.17 8.00
N ARG A 123 -8.26 -17.07 7.38
CA ARG A 123 -7.33 -18.18 7.16
C ARG A 123 -6.02 -17.97 7.90
N SER A 124 -5.31 -19.04 8.20
CA SER A 124 -3.90 -18.96 8.60
C SER A 124 -3.04 -18.72 7.38
N VAL A 125 -2.03 -17.86 7.52
CA VAL A 125 -1.10 -17.53 6.45
C VAL A 125 0.30 -17.44 7.04
N GLU A 126 1.22 -18.18 6.47
CA GLU A 126 2.65 -18.14 6.80
C GLU A 126 3.45 -17.39 5.73
N THR A 127 4.64 -16.92 6.10
CA THR A 127 5.57 -16.28 5.16
C THR A 127 6.00 -17.32 4.12
N GLY A 128 5.92 -16.94 2.83
CA GLY A 128 6.22 -17.84 1.70
C GLY A 128 4.99 -18.52 1.08
N ASP A 129 3.84 -18.57 1.78
CA ASP A 129 2.61 -19.16 1.23
C ASP A 129 2.02 -18.31 0.09
N ILE A 130 2.17 -17.00 0.22
CA ILE A 130 1.59 -16.01 -0.69
C ILE A 130 2.68 -15.02 -1.09
N GLU A 131 2.91 -14.87 -2.38
CA GLU A 131 4.05 -14.09 -2.92
C GLU A 131 4.08 -12.63 -2.47
N TRP A 132 2.93 -11.96 -2.45
CA TRP A 132 2.85 -10.55 -2.08
C TRP A 132 3.02 -10.26 -0.58
N LEU A 133 3.22 -11.29 0.23
CA LEU A 133 3.65 -11.12 1.62
C LEU A 133 5.12 -10.74 1.71
N ASP A 134 5.92 -11.10 0.71
CA ASP A 134 7.36 -10.94 0.73
C ASP A 134 7.82 -9.78 -0.15
N VAL A 135 8.98 -9.26 0.19
CA VAL A 135 9.67 -8.21 -0.55
C VAL A 135 11.11 -8.65 -0.82
N ASP A 136 11.65 -8.20 -1.94
CA ASP A 136 13.09 -8.33 -2.20
C ASP A 136 13.82 -7.02 -1.90
N ILE A 137 15.07 -7.14 -1.48
CA ILE A 137 15.96 -6.01 -1.29
C ILE A 137 16.53 -5.63 -2.67
N ILE A 138 16.15 -4.44 -3.15
CA ILE A 138 16.61 -3.92 -4.45
C ILE A 138 17.89 -3.10 -4.29
N HIS A 139 18.00 -2.40 -3.16
CA HIS A 139 19.17 -1.58 -2.85
C HIS A 139 19.39 -1.52 -1.35
N GLU A 140 20.65 -1.59 -0.94
CA GLU A 140 21.06 -1.49 0.45
C GLU A 140 22.32 -0.64 0.53
N ASN A 141 22.31 0.40 1.34
CA ASN A 141 23.43 1.32 1.44
C ASN A 141 23.50 2.01 2.81
N ASP A 142 24.72 2.27 3.26
CA ASP A 142 24.97 3.19 4.34
C ASP A 142 25.03 4.63 3.80
N PHE A 143 24.38 5.55 4.46
CA PHE A 143 24.44 6.96 4.15
C PHE A 143 24.63 7.78 5.42
N THR A 144 25.28 8.94 5.28
CA THR A 144 25.47 9.88 6.39
C THR A 144 24.35 10.94 6.31
N ASN A 145 23.55 11.04 7.38
CA ASN A 145 22.50 12.05 7.44
C ASN A 145 23.08 13.47 7.69
N ASN A 146 22.23 14.50 7.63
CA ASN A 146 22.63 15.89 7.81
C ASN A 146 23.26 16.19 9.20
N ALA A 147 23.08 15.31 10.18
CA ALA A 147 23.70 15.40 11.50
C ALA A 147 25.05 14.65 11.59
N GLY A 148 25.60 14.15 10.48
CA GLY A 148 26.84 13.40 10.42
C GLY A 148 26.75 11.96 10.95
N VAL A 149 25.55 11.44 11.19
CA VAL A 149 25.35 10.08 11.68
C VAL A 149 25.18 9.11 10.52
N VAL A 150 26.00 8.04 10.52
CA VAL A 150 25.84 6.94 9.54
C VAL A 150 24.53 6.18 9.84
N ARG A 151 23.74 6.00 8.82
CA ARG A 151 22.49 5.25 8.83
C ARG A 151 22.50 4.22 7.71
N HIS A 152 21.97 3.06 8.01
CA HIS A 152 21.73 2.00 7.03
C HIS A 152 20.31 2.13 6.47
N ARG A 153 20.19 2.03 5.16
CA ARG A 153 18.90 2.08 4.49
C ARG A 153 18.75 1.01 3.43
N THR A 154 17.58 0.40 3.43
CA THR A 154 17.20 -0.65 2.50
C THR A 154 16.01 -0.16 1.68
N VAL A 155 16.09 -0.28 0.35
CA VAL A 155 14.98 -0.11 -0.57
C VAL A 155 14.47 -1.50 -0.94
N THR A 156 13.20 -1.73 -0.76
CA THR A 156 12.54 -2.99 -1.01
C THR A 156 11.48 -2.84 -2.09
N LEU A 157 11.18 -3.92 -2.79
CA LEU A 157 10.10 -4.02 -3.77
C LEU A 157 9.31 -5.30 -3.48
N ASN A 158 7.99 -5.19 -3.46
CA ASN A 158 7.12 -6.35 -3.28
C ASN A 158 7.30 -7.34 -4.43
N LYS A 159 7.38 -8.63 -4.10
CA LYS A 159 7.53 -9.70 -5.10
C LYS A 159 6.40 -9.74 -6.10
N TYR A 160 5.21 -9.28 -5.74
CA TYR A 160 4.09 -9.11 -6.64
C TYR A 160 4.48 -8.30 -7.89
N TYR A 161 5.12 -7.13 -7.73
CA TYR A 161 5.49 -6.27 -8.86
C TYR A 161 6.62 -6.84 -9.73
N GLN A 162 7.41 -7.75 -9.21
CA GLN A 162 8.42 -8.45 -10.01
C GLN A 162 7.78 -9.48 -10.93
N ARG A 163 6.69 -10.11 -10.49
CA ARG A 163 5.95 -11.11 -11.27
C ARG A 163 4.89 -10.49 -12.16
N HIS A 164 4.42 -9.31 -11.80
CA HIS A 164 3.39 -8.54 -12.51
C HIS A 164 3.92 -7.16 -12.92
N PRO A 165 4.95 -7.10 -13.80
CA PRO A 165 5.52 -5.83 -14.24
C PRO A 165 4.50 -4.96 -15.00
N GLU A 166 3.46 -5.54 -15.62
CA GLU A 166 2.35 -4.86 -16.27
C GLU A 166 1.50 -4.03 -15.29
N MET A 167 1.59 -4.32 -14.00
CA MET A 167 0.90 -3.58 -12.95
C MET A 167 1.69 -2.38 -12.43
N VAL A 168 2.89 -2.12 -12.97
CA VAL A 168 3.72 -0.96 -12.63
C VAL A 168 3.64 0.04 -13.78
N LEU A 169 2.91 1.15 -13.58
CA LEU A 169 2.60 2.11 -14.63
C LEU A 169 3.69 3.16 -14.85
N GLY A 170 4.93 2.76 -14.64
CA GLY A 170 6.13 3.57 -14.82
C GLY A 170 7.38 2.74 -14.62
N LYS A 171 8.53 3.40 -14.59
CA LYS A 171 9.82 2.76 -14.37
C LYS A 171 10.17 2.82 -12.88
N PHE A 172 10.37 1.65 -12.26
CA PHE A 172 10.90 1.60 -10.89
C PHE A 172 12.39 1.94 -10.89
N GLU A 173 12.79 2.91 -10.08
CA GLU A 173 14.16 3.38 -9.94
C GLU A 173 14.50 3.65 -8.48
N VAL A 174 15.78 3.52 -8.13
CA VAL A 174 16.28 3.93 -6.82
C VAL A 174 16.97 5.29 -6.99
N ILE A 175 16.45 6.29 -6.30
CA ILE A 175 17.01 7.64 -6.31
C ILE A 175 17.56 8.04 -4.94
N SER A 176 18.47 9.03 -4.94
CA SER A 176 18.96 9.63 -3.69
C SER A 176 17.97 10.71 -3.23
N GLY A 177 17.29 10.45 -2.11
CA GLY A 177 16.38 11.41 -1.49
C GLY A 177 16.99 12.14 -0.28
N PRO A 178 16.27 13.10 0.30
CA PRO A 178 16.73 13.87 1.46
C PRO A 178 17.04 13.00 2.69
N PHE A 179 16.45 11.80 2.74
CA PHE A 179 16.58 10.87 3.86
C PHE A 179 17.31 9.59 3.46
N GLY A 180 18.08 9.60 2.38
CA GLY A 180 18.81 8.45 1.82
C GLY A 180 18.13 7.87 0.60
N PRO A 181 18.59 6.69 0.11
CA PRO A 181 18.02 6.05 -1.07
C PRO A 181 16.54 5.72 -0.87
N GLN A 182 15.76 5.93 -1.92
CA GLN A 182 14.32 5.63 -1.95
C GLN A 182 13.92 5.05 -3.30
N GLY A 183 12.98 4.10 -3.28
CA GLY A 183 12.36 3.57 -4.49
C GLY A 183 11.27 4.52 -4.99
N VAL A 184 11.31 4.82 -6.27
CA VAL A 184 10.30 5.64 -6.94
C VAL A 184 9.85 4.96 -8.22
N CYS A 185 8.60 5.24 -8.62
CA CYS A 185 8.07 4.89 -9.92
C CYS A 185 8.00 6.17 -10.76
N THR A 186 8.90 6.33 -11.73
CA THR A 186 8.89 7.49 -12.64
C THR A 186 7.98 7.22 -13.82
N PRO A 187 7.24 8.22 -14.35
CA PRO A 187 6.34 8.00 -15.47
C PRO A 187 7.12 7.57 -16.72
N PHE A 188 6.50 6.74 -17.56
CA PHE A 188 7.03 6.49 -18.89
C PHE A 188 6.91 7.76 -19.74
N PRO A 189 7.93 8.11 -20.56
CA PRO A 189 7.85 9.25 -21.44
C PRO A 189 6.66 9.12 -22.41
N ASP A 190 5.90 10.19 -22.57
CA ASP A 190 4.77 10.31 -23.51
C ASP A 190 3.64 9.28 -23.34
N ALA A 191 3.60 8.56 -22.22
CA ALA A 191 2.55 7.58 -21.95
C ALA A 191 1.27 8.24 -21.41
N ASP A 192 0.13 7.76 -21.86
CA ASP A 192 -1.17 8.10 -21.28
C ASP A 192 -1.43 7.21 -20.03
N LEU A 193 -1.36 7.84 -18.87
CA LEU A 193 -1.59 7.13 -17.59
C LEU A 193 -3.00 6.53 -17.52
N SER A 194 -4.01 7.17 -18.10
CA SER A 194 -5.38 6.65 -18.09
C SER A 194 -5.48 5.35 -18.88
N GLN A 195 -4.85 5.30 -20.05
CA GLN A 195 -4.79 4.08 -20.86
C GLN A 195 -4.04 2.96 -20.13
N LEU A 196 -2.86 3.26 -19.57
CA LEU A 196 -2.09 2.27 -18.80
C LEU A 196 -2.88 1.72 -17.61
N LEU A 197 -3.64 2.59 -16.94
CA LEU A 197 -4.47 2.18 -15.80
C LEU A 197 -5.64 1.28 -16.24
N GLU A 198 -6.30 1.61 -17.36
CA GLU A 198 -7.36 0.76 -17.93
C GLU A 198 -6.83 -0.63 -18.31
N GLU A 199 -5.66 -0.69 -18.93
CA GLU A 199 -4.99 -1.94 -19.28
C GLU A 199 -4.64 -2.76 -18.03
N ALA A 200 -4.07 -2.14 -16.99
CA ALA A 200 -3.75 -2.81 -15.73
C ALA A 200 -5.02 -3.33 -15.03
N ILE A 201 -6.08 -2.52 -14.95
CA ILE A 201 -7.35 -2.92 -14.33
C ILE A 201 -8.00 -4.08 -15.10
N SER A 202 -7.83 -4.17 -16.41
CA SER A 202 -8.37 -5.29 -17.20
C SER A 202 -7.80 -6.65 -16.80
N ASN A 203 -6.65 -6.68 -16.11
CA ASN A 203 -6.04 -7.90 -15.57
C ASN A 203 -6.55 -8.27 -14.16
N ILE A 204 -7.42 -7.44 -13.57
CA ILE A 204 -7.94 -7.66 -12.22
C ILE A 204 -9.31 -8.32 -12.31
N HIS A 205 -9.42 -9.54 -11.78
CA HIS A 205 -10.67 -10.28 -11.77
C HIS A 205 -11.03 -10.67 -10.34
N ALA A 206 -12.28 -10.38 -9.93
CA ALA A 206 -12.86 -10.93 -8.72
C ALA A 206 -13.40 -12.35 -9.03
N GLU A 207 -13.10 -13.31 -8.15
CA GLU A 207 -13.69 -14.65 -8.22
C GLU A 207 -15.11 -14.69 -7.65
#